data_bc61e045996fa0a81f068cb0d33cad6a
#
_entry.id   bc61e045996fa0a81f068cb0d33cad6a
#
_cell.length_a   1.000
_cell.length_b   1.000
_cell.length_c   1.000
_cell.angle_alpha   90.00
_cell.angle_beta   90.00
_cell.angle_gamma   90.00
#
_symmetry.space_group_name_H-M   'P 1'
#
loop_
_entity.id
_entity.type
_entity.pdbx_description
1 polymer ?
#
loop_
_entity_poly.entity_id
_entity_poly.type
_entity_poly.pdbx_seq_one_letter_code
_entity_poly.pdbx_strand_id
1 'polypeptide(L)'
;VPESAEGVFPFKYDESTIGLLHVEDGMITKSQFVYGDYAEIEDHNRRLKDDPMIGAIGELGFGTQVLPFSGRDIQDEKILGTIHVATGRDDHLGGKITPELFKEHKNASHDDVLYAPHKTPEIRLQQARMIRGGQTEILIEHYKPAKYMVDLLEAELAVEV
;
A
#
# COMPACT_ATOMS: atom_id res chain seq x y z
N VAL A 1 -10.43 0.96 6.14
CA VAL A 1 -10.62 1.63 7.43
C VAL A 1 -9.25 1.82 8.07
N PRO A 2 -8.66 3.01 7.92
CA PRO A 2 -7.26 3.24 8.31
C PRO A 2 -6.97 2.98 9.79
N GLU A 3 -7.89 3.34 10.68
CA GLU A 3 -7.70 3.25 12.14
C GLU A 3 -7.51 1.82 12.67
N SER A 4 -7.77 0.80 11.84
CA SER A 4 -7.58 -0.61 12.21
C SER A 4 -6.39 -1.26 11.51
N ALA A 5 -5.59 -0.50 10.77
CA ALA A 5 -4.40 -1.04 10.13
C ALA A 5 -3.30 -1.29 11.17
N GLU A 6 -2.77 -2.51 11.15
CA GLU A 6 -1.75 -2.99 12.07
C GLU A 6 -0.73 -3.85 11.35
N GLY A 7 0.53 -3.74 11.69
CA GLY A 7 1.56 -4.64 11.18
C GLY A 7 2.83 -3.97 10.73
N VAL A 8 3.56 -4.67 9.86
CA VAL A 8 4.83 -4.21 9.32
C VAL A 8 4.86 -4.50 7.83
N PHE A 9 5.27 -3.52 7.03
CA PHE A 9 5.45 -3.72 5.60
C PHE A 9 6.77 -3.11 5.09
N PRO A 10 7.41 -3.71 4.07
CA PRO A 10 8.63 -3.17 3.52
C PRO A 10 8.37 -1.92 2.68
N PHE A 11 9.30 -0.98 2.71
CA PHE A 11 9.28 0.23 1.90
C PHE A 11 10.61 0.39 1.15
N LYS A 12 10.53 0.52 -0.17
CA LYS A 12 11.66 0.77 -1.04
C LYS A 12 11.82 2.28 -1.23
N TYR A 13 12.83 2.86 -0.58
CA TYR A 13 13.11 4.30 -0.64
C TYR A 13 13.72 4.71 -1.97
N ASP A 14 14.64 3.89 -2.46
CA ASP A 14 15.32 4.02 -3.75
C ASP A 14 15.73 2.64 -4.29
N GLU A 15 16.54 2.59 -5.36
CA GLU A 15 16.98 1.33 -5.96
C GLU A 15 17.82 0.44 -5.03
N SER A 16 18.38 1.00 -3.98
CA SER A 16 19.34 0.33 -3.10
C SER A 16 18.97 0.38 -1.61
N THR A 17 17.89 1.05 -1.23
CA THR A 17 17.52 1.29 0.17
C THR A 17 16.14 0.72 0.49
N ILE A 18 16.09 -0.18 1.47
CA ILE A 18 14.84 -0.75 1.99
C ILE A 18 14.77 -0.58 3.50
N GLY A 19 13.61 -0.15 3.98
CA GLY A 19 13.22 -0.15 5.37
C GLY A 19 11.95 -0.98 5.62
N LEU A 20 11.61 -1.14 6.88
CA LEU A 20 10.32 -1.70 7.32
C LEU A 20 9.52 -0.61 8.02
N LEU A 21 8.32 -0.36 7.55
CA LEU A 21 7.38 0.57 8.16
C LEU A 21 6.52 -0.18 9.17
N HIS A 22 6.54 0.27 10.41
CA HIS A 22 5.73 -0.27 11.50
C HIS A 22 4.45 0.54 11.62
N VAL A 23 3.31 -0.13 11.58
CA VAL A 23 1.97 0.48 11.63
C VAL A 23 1.27 0.04 12.90
N GLU A 24 0.76 1.01 13.65
CA GLU A 24 -0.06 0.85 14.86
C GLU A 24 -1.24 1.81 14.76
N ASP A 25 -2.45 1.33 15.01
CA ASP A 25 -3.70 2.12 14.96
C ASP A 25 -3.83 2.96 13.67
N GLY A 26 -3.44 2.40 12.53
CA GLY A 26 -3.53 3.07 11.23
C GLY A 26 -2.45 4.12 10.95
N MET A 27 -1.42 4.21 11.79
CA MET A 27 -0.35 5.20 11.67
C MET A 27 1.01 4.50 11.57
N ILE A 28 1.86 4.95 10.64
CA ILE A 28 3.26 4.56 10.63
C ILE A 28 3.93 5.23 11.83
N THR A 29 4.40 4.41 12.77
CA THR A 29 5.06 4.89 14.00
C THR A 29 6.57 5.03 13.84
N LYS A 30 7.17 4.22 12.96
CA LYS A 30 8.61 4.28 12.65
C LYS A 30 8.95 3.57 11.34
N SER A 31 10.08 3.96 10.77
CA SER A 31 10.80 3.18 9.77
C SER A 31 12.02 2.52 10.41
N GLN A 32 12.20 1.22 10.16
CA GLN A 32 13.33 0.41 10.62
C GLN A 32 14.25 0.13 9.44
N PHE A 33 15.55 0.36 9.60
CA PHE A 33 16.55 0.08 8.58
C PHE A 33 16.69 -1.42 8.31
N VAL A 34 16.80 -1.78 7.03
CA VAL A 34 17.12 -3.14 6.57
C VAL A 34 18.47 -3.14 5.85
N TYR A 35 18.57 -2.39 4.75
CA TYR A 35 19.85 -2.17 4.05
C TYR A 35 19.80 -0.90 3.19
N GLY A 36 20.97 -0.44 2.72
CA GLY A 36 21.13 0.72 1.86
C GLY A 36 21.57 1.97 2.59
N ASP A 37 21.00 3.12 2.28
CA ASP A 37 21.32 4.39 2.91
C ASP A 37 20.54 4.59 4.22
N TYR A 38 21.24 4.54 5.34
CA TYR A 38 20.64 4.76 6.66
C TYR A 38 20.09 6.18 6.84
N ALA A 39 20.66 7.17 6.15
CA ALA A 39 20.21 8.56 6.26
C ALA A 39 18.77 8.76 5.74
N GLU A 40 18.36 8.02 4.71
CA GLU A 40 16.98 8.04 4.21
C GLU A 40 15.98 7.57 5.29
N ILE A 41 16.34 6.53 6.04
CA ILE A 41 15.51 6.00 7.12
C ILE A 41 15.41 6.99 8.28
N GLU A 42 16.53 7.64 8.65
CA GLU A 42 16.54 8.67 9.70
C GLU A 42 15.73 9.90 9.28
N ASP A 43 15.84 10.33 8.02
CA ASP A 43 15.05 11.44 7.49
C ASP A 43 13.56 11.14 7.54
N HIS A 44 13.15 9.95 7.12
CA HIS A 44 11.75 9.53 7.21
C HIS A 44 11.26 9.53 8.67
N ASN A 45 12.02 8.96 9.60
CA ASN A 45 11.66 8.97 11.02
C ASN A 45 11.57 10.39 11.60
N ARG A 46 12.43 11.29 11.17
CA ARG A 46 12.37 12.71 11.54
C ARG A 46 11.09 13.37 11.02
N ARG A 47 10.73 13.11 9.76
CA ARG A 47 9.50 13.62 9.14
C ARG A 47 8.25 13.08 9.83
N LEU A 48 8.18 11.78 10.13
CA LEU A 48 7.08 11.16 10.89
C LEU A 48 6.93 11.79 12.29
N LYS A 49 8.05 12.10 12.94
CA LYS A 49 8.02 12.78 14.25
C LYS A 49 7.55 14.23 14.16
N ASP A 50 7.94 14.92 13.09
CA ASP A 50 7.57 16.34 12.88
C ASP A 50 6.11 16.48 12.45
N ASP A 51 5.62 15.61 11.59
CA ASP A 51 4.24 15.60 11.09
C ASP A 51 3.73 14.14 11.01
N PRO A 52 3.16 13.59 12.09
CA PRO A 52 2.71 12.20 12.11
C PRO A 52 1.69 11.85 11.03
N MET A 53 0.91 12.83 10.53
CA MET A 53 -0.12 12.59 9.53
C MET A 53 0.42 12.11 8.18
N ILE A 54 1.70 12.34 7.87
CA ILE A 54 2.33 11.77 6.67
C ILE A 54 2.39 10.23 6.70
N GLY A 55 2.33 9.65 7.90
CA GLY A 55 2.33 8.21 8.14
C GLY A 55 0.94 7.60 8.29
N ALA A 56 -0.13 8.36 8.13
CA ALA A 56 -1.48 7.81 8.18
C ALA A 56 -1.71 6.83 7.02
N ILE A 57 -2.28 5.66 7.29
CA ILE A 57 -2.66 4.71 6.23
C ILE A 57 -3.98 5.16 5.61
N GLY A 58 -3.91 5.63 4.37
CA GLY A 58 -5.06 6.17 3.63
C GLY A 58 -5.77 5.13 2.77
N GLU A 59 -5.04 4.14 2.25
CA GLU A 59 -5.60 3.16 1.31
C GLU A 59 -4.89 1.80 1.41
N LEU A 60 -5.64 0.75 1.11
CA LEU A 60 -5.15 -0.56 0.70
C LEU A 60 -5.87 -0.93 -0.59
N GLY A 61 -5.13 -1.02 -1.69
CA GLY A 61 -5.68 -1.31 -3.00
C GLY A 61 -5.13 -2.59 -3.62
N PHE A 62 -5.93 -3.15 -4.54
CA PHE A 62 -5.59 -4.35 -5.31
C PHE A 62 -5.78 -4.07 -6.78
N GLY A 63 -4.79 -4.42 -7.60
CA GLY A 63 -4.93 -4.39 -9.05
C GLY A 63 -5.92 -5.46 -9.52
N THR A 64 -6.85 -5.08 -10.39
CA THR A 64 -7.95 -5.95 -10.87
C THR A 64 -8.02 -6.06 -12.38
N GLN A 65 -7.15 -5.36 -13.12
CA GLN A 65 -7.21 -5.27 -14.58
C GLN A 65 -6.06 -6.04 -15.24
N VAL A 66 -6.36 -6.71 -16.33
CA VAL A 66 -5.34 -7.36 -17.16
C VAL A 66 -4.74 -6.32 -18.10
N LEU A 67 -3.65 -5.70 -17.67
CA LEU A 67 -2.96 -4.63 -18.39
C LEU A 67 -1.49 -4.98 -18.60
N PRO A 68 -0.86 -4.46 -19.68
CA PRO A 68 0.59 -4.53 -19.82
C PRO A 68 1.27 -3.59 -18.81
N PHE A 69 2.46 -3.97 -18.39
CA PHE A 69 3.34 -3.12 -17.60
C PHE A 69 3.69 -1.82 -18.36
N SER A 70 3.53 -0.68 -17.68
CA SER A 70 3.74 0.65 -18.27
C SER A 70 4.98 1.38 -17.72
N GLY A 71 5.46 1.00 -16.54
CA GLY A 71 6.50 1.70 -15.80
C GLY A 71 6.02 2.96 -15.07
N ARG A 72 4.71 3.16 -15.00
CA ARG A 72 4.07 4.27 -14.27
C ARG A 72 3.23 3.71 -13.14
N ASP A 73 3.53 4.05 -11.91
CA ASP A 73 2.88 3.50 -10.71
C ASP A 73 1.35 3.63 -10.77
N ILE A 74 0.83 4.80 -11.11
CA ILE A 74 -0.60 5.07 -11.25
C ILE A 74 -1.35 4.19 -12.28
N GLN A 75 -0.62 3.60 -13.22
CA GLN A 75 -1.17 2.63 -14.17
C GLN A 75 -0.95 1.20 -13.67
N ASP A 76 0.24 0.95 -13.15
CA ASP A 76 0.68 -0.40 -12.81
C ASP A 76 0.03 -0.91 -11.51
N GLU A 77 -0.44 -0.03 -10.63
CA GLU A 77 -1.25 -0.38 -9.46
C GLU A 77 -2.58 -1.05 -9.79
N LYS A 78 -3.06 -0.86 -11.04
CA LYS A 78 -4.31 -1.46 -11.55
C LYS A 78 -4.12 -2.86 -12.10
N ILE A 79 -2.87 -3.29 -12.31
CA ILE A 79 -2.55 -4.61 -12.88
C ILE A 79 -2.95 -5.71 -11.92
N LEU A 80 -3.70 -6.69 -12.42
CA LEU A 80 -4.18 -7.83 -11.64
C LEU A 80 -3.01 -8.58 -10.96
N GLY A 81 -3.12 -8.73 -9.65
CA GLY A 81 -2.09 -9.36 -8.81
C GLY A 81 -1.14 -8.39 -8.11
N THR A 82 -1.22 -7.09 -8.39
CA THR A 82 -0.49 -6.08 -7.62
C THR A 82 -1.25 -5.69 -6.35
N ILE A 83 -0.51 -5.15 -5.39
CA ILE A 83 -1.07 -4.55 -4.16
C ILE A 83 -0.40 -3.20 -3.98
N HIS A 84 -1.15 -2.21 -3.51
CA HIS A 84 -0.58 -0.95 -3.04
C HIS A 84 -1.15 -0.57 -1.68
N VAL A 85 -0.35 0.17 -0.93
CA VAL A 85 -0.74 0.81 0.32
C VAL A 85 -0.45 2.29 0.15
N ALA A 86 -1.45 3.15 0.36
CA ALA A 86 -1.21 4.58 0.33
C ALA A 86 -1.06 5.16 1.72
N THR A 87 -0.18 6.15 1.83
CA THR A 87 0.03 6.93 3.05
C THR A 87 -0.39 8.38 2.83
N GLY A 88 -0.80 9.03 3.90
CA GLY A 88 -1.23 10.41 3.88
C GLY A 88 -2.75 10.57 3.71
N ARG A 89 -3.16 11.60 2.96
CA ARG A 89 -4.58 11.96 2.83
C ARG A 89 -5.41 10.92 2.07
N ASP A 90 -6.69 10.80 2.46
CA ASP A 90 -7.66 9.89 1.84
C ASP A 90 -9.02 10.53 1.53
N ASP A 91 -9.16 11.84 1.73
CA ASP A 91 -10.42 12.59 1.56
C ASP A 91 -11.00 12.48 0.15
N HIS A 92 -10.15 12.41 -0.88
CA HIS A 92 -10.57 12.19 -2.28
C HIS A 92 -11.15 10.79 -2.53
N LEU A 93 -10.90 9.84 -1.63
CA LEU A 93 -11.51 8.50 -1.62
C LEU A 93 -12.72 8.41 -0.67
N GLY A 94 -13.14 9.54 -0.09
CA GLY A 94 -14.23 9.59 0.88
C GLY A 94 -13.79 9.30 2.32
N GLY A 95 -12.49 9.30 2.60
CA GLY A 95 -11.92 9.17 3.92
C GLY A 95 -11.97 10.48 4.73
N LYS A 96 -11.38 10.46 5.91
CA LYS A 96 -11.41 11.58 6.87
C LYS A 96 -10.07 12.31 7.01
N ILE A 97 -9.03 11.82 6.37
CA ILE A 97 -7.69 12.41 6.45
C ILE A 97 -7.61 13.52 5.40
N THR A 98 -7.90 14.74 5.86
CA THR A 98 -7.93 15.94 5.03
C THR A 98 -6.62 16.74 5.17
N PRO A 99 -6.30 17.66 4.23
CA PRO A 99 -5.09 18.47 4.29
C PRO A 99 -4.93 19.27 5.59
N GLU A 100 -6.02 19.64 6.25
CA GLU A 100 -6.03 20.44 7.48
C GLU A 100 -5.51 19.69 8.70
N LEU A 101 -5.42 18.36 8.63
CA LEU A 101 -4.86 17.52 9.70
C LEU A 101 -3.33 17.49 9.71
N PHE A 102 -2.71 17.89 8.60
CA PHE A 102 -1.25 17.94 8.48
C PHE A 102 -0.70 19.23 9.10
N LYS A 103 0.50 19.12 9.67
CA LYS A 103 1.19 20.28 10.24
C LYS A 103 1.39 21.41 9.22
N GLU A 104 1.71 21.04 7.98
CA GLU A 104 1.80 21.96 6.86
C GLU A 104 1.06 21.38 5.64
N HIS A 105 0.30 22.21 4.94
CA HIS A 105 -0.45 21.80 3.74
C HIS A 105 0.41 21.12 2.66
N LYS A 106 1.70 21.51 2.55
CA LYS A 106 2.63 20.87 1.60
C LYS A 106 2.91 19.39 1.91
N ASN A 107 2.67 18.95 3.16
CA ASN A 107 2.86 17.57 3.59
C ASN A 107 1.63 16.70 3.32
N ALA A 108 0.50 17.31 2.94
CA ALA A 108 -0.76 16.64 2.69
C ALA A 108 -0.76 15.94 1.32
N SER A 109 0.12 14.97 1.15
CA SER A 109 0.18 14.10 -0.03
C SER A 109 -0.66 12.83 0.16
N HIS A 110 -0.88 12.13 -0.94
CA HIS A 110 -1.36 10.75 -1.00
C HIS A 110 -0.31 9.98 -1.79
N ASP A 111 0.45 9.15 -1.10
CA ASP A 111 1.63 8.50 -1.67
C ASP A 111 1.43 6.98 -1.71
N ASP A 112 1.30 6.43 -2.93
CA ASP A 112 1.12 5.01 -3.17
C ASP A 112 2.44 4.26 -3.08
N VAL A 113 2.46 3.20 -2.28
CA VAL A 113 3.54 2.22 -2.17
C VAL A 113 3.12 0.98 -2.95
N LEU A 114 3.58 0.86 -4.18
CA LEU A 114 3.22 -0.23 -5.07
C LEU A 114 4.12 -1.44 -4.88
N TYR A 115 3.50 -2.61 -4.69
CA TYR A 115 4.14 -3.93 -4.70
C TYR A 115 3.77 -4.67 -5.97
N ALA A 116 4.78 -4.88 -6.82
CA ALA A 116 4.63 -5.56 -8.09
C ALA A 116 5.94 -6.28 -8.48
N PRO A 117 5.90 -7.42 -9.18
CA PRO A 117 7.10 -8.20 -9.49
C PRO A 117 8.19 -7.43 -10.23
N HIS A 118 7.78 -6.49 -11.09
CA HIS A 118 8.69 -5.68 -11.91
C HIS A 118 9.18 -4.41 -11.20
N LYS A 119 8.45 -3.93 -10.20
CA LYS A 119 8.78 -2.71 -9.45
C LYS A 119 9.60 -3.00 -8.20
N THR A 120 9.20 -4.04 -7.48
CA THR A 120 9.79 -4.42 -6.20
C THR A 120 10.21 -5.90 -6.20
N PRO A 121 11.13 -6.32 -7.09
CA PRO A 121 11.52 -7.73 -7.23
C PRO A 121 12.18 -8.30 -5.96
N GLU A 122 12.70 -7.44 -5.08
CA GLU A 122 13.28 -7.81 -3.78
C GLU A 122 12.22 -8.16 -2.74
N ILE A 123 11.00 -7.66 -2.93
CA ILE A 123 9.87 -7.84 -2.00
C ILE A 123 8.97 -8.96 -2.53
N ARG A 124 8.85 -10.03 -1.76
CA ARG A 124 8.03 -11.18 -2.13
C ARG A 124 6.67 -11.12 -1.47
N LEU A 125 5.63 -10.88 -2.24
CA LEU A 125 4.26 -11.08 -1.80
C LEU A 125 3.96 -12.59 -1.75
N GLN A 126 3.84 -13.16 -0.56
CA GLN A 126 3.47 -14.57 -0.43
C GLN A 126 1.96 -14.74 -0.60
N GLN A 127 1.15 -14.08 0.22
CA GLN A 127 -0.31 -14.12 0.14
C GLN A 127 -0.94 -12.82 0.62
N ALA A 128 -2.05 -12.42 -0.04
CA ALA A 128 -3.04 -11.53 0.51
C ALA A 128 -4.32 -12.34 0.78
N ARG A 129 -4.88 -12.21 1.99
CA ARG A 129 -6.05 -12.96 2.44
C ARG A 129 -7.12 -12.04 2.97
N MET A 130 -8.36 -12.37 2.67
CA MET A 130 -9.53 -11.78 3.31
C MET A 130 -10.06 -12.74 4.38
N ILE A 131 -10.32 -12.24 5.57
CA ILE A 131 -10.95 -12.99 6.65
C ILE A 131 -12.30 -12.35 6.95
N ARG A 132 -13.39 -13.10 6.75
CA ARG A 132 -14.75 -12.60 6.95
C ARG A 132 -15.59 -13.70 7.60
N GLY A 133 -16.20 -13.40 8.75
CA GLY A 133 -17.08 -14.34 9.45
C GLY A 133 -16.43 -15.68 9.80
N GLY A 134 -15.12 -15.69 10.10
CA GLY A 134 -14.34 -16.89 10.41
C GLY A 134 -13.91 -17.71 9.18
N GLN A 135 -14.28 -17.29 7.98
CA GLN A 135 -13.81 -17.89 6.72
C GLN A 135 -12.61 -17.10 6.20
N THR A 136 -11.66 -17.82 5.60
CA THR A 136 -10.46 -17.23 4.99
C THR A 136 -10.45 -17.51 3.51
N GLU A 137 -10.36 -16.45 2.70
CA GLU A 137 -10.22 -16.52 1.26
C GLU A 137 -8.86 -15.94 0.85
N ILE A 138 -8.13 -16.65 -0.01
CA ILE A 138 -6.91 -16.15 -0.61
C ILE A 138 -7.32 -15.27 -1.79
N LEU A 139 -6.84 -14.01 -1.78
CA LEU A 139 -7.08 -13.05 -2.87
C LEU A 139 -5.96 -13.12 -3.90
N ILE A 140 -4.72 -13.04 -3.43
CA ILE A 140 -3.52 -13.05 -4.25
C ILE A 140 -2.49 -13.99 -3.62
N GLU A 141 -1.78 -14.75 -4.44
CA GLU A 141 -0.66 -15.60 -4.04
C GLU A 141 0.50 -15.42 -5.03
N HIS A 142 1.66 -15.04 -4.53
CA HIS A 142 2.86 -14.78 -5.35
C HIS A 142 2.62 -13.84 -6.54
N TYR A 143 1.91 -12.73 -6.29
CA TYR A 143 1.49 -11.76 -7.31
C TYR A 143 0.55 -12.33 -8.39
N LYS A 144 -0.11 -13.44 -8.12
CA LYS A 144 -1.13 -14.02 -9.00
C LYS A 144 -2.48 -14.00 -8.31
N PRO A 145 -3.56 -13.66 -9.03
CA PRO A 145 -4.90 -13.71 -8.46
C PRO A 145 -5.24 -15.17 -8.12
N ALA A 146 -5.75 -15.40 -6.92
CA ALA A 146 -6.29 -16.70 -6.52
C ALA A 146 -7.70 -16.90 -7.11
N LYS A 147 -8.16 -18.16 -7.08
CA LYS A 147 -9.47 -18.51 -7.67
C LYS A 147 -10.62 -17.62 -7.18
N TYR A 148 -10.67 -17.33 -5.88
CA TYR A 148 -11.73 -16.49 -5.32
C TYR A 148 -11.76 -15.10 -5.97
N MET A 149 -10.61 -14.48 -6.18
CA MET A 149 -10.53 -13.16 -6.82
C MET A 149 -10.93 -13.21 -8.30
N VAL A 150 -10.51 -14.25 -9.01
CA VAL A 150 -10.90 -14.46 -10.42
C VAL A 150 -12.41 -14.63 -10.54
N ASP A 151 -13.01 -15.51 -9.72
CA ASP A 151 -14.45 -15.77 -9.73
C ASP A 151 -15.26 -14.49 -9.41
N LEU A 152 -14.76 -13.65 -8.48
CA LEU A 152 -15.41 -12.40 -8.12
C LEU A 152 -15.40 -11.41 -9.29
N LEU A 153 -14.26 -11.24 -9.96
CA LEU A 153 -14.12 -10.33 -11.10
C LEU A 153 -14.94 -10.81 -12.32
N GLU A 154 -15.00 -12.12 -12.58
CA GLU A 154 -15.84 -12.68 -13.64
C GLU A 154 -17.33 -12.46 -13.36
N ALA A 155 -17.75 -12.56 -12.10
CA ALA A 155 -19.13 -12.30 -11.70
C ALA A 155 -19.52 -10.82 -11.89
N GLU A 156 -18.64 -9.88 -11.59
CA GLU A 156 -18.87 -8.45 -11.83
C GLU A 156 -18.99 -8.13 -13.31
N LEU A 157 -18.11 -8.65 -14.15
CA LEU A 157 -18.15 -8.47 -15.60
C LEU A 157 -19.43 -9.05 -16.23
N ALA A 158 -20.01 -10.10 -15.65
CA ALA A 158 -21.27 -10.69 -16.13
C ALA A 158 -22.51 -9.85 -15.82
N VAL A 159 -22.43 -8.92 -14.86
CA VAL A 159 -23.55 -8.03 -14.48
C VAL A 159 -23.61 -6.78 -15.36
N GLU A 160 -22.50 -6.40 -16.01
CA GLU A 160 -22.41 -5.22 -16.88
C GLU A 160 -22.88 -5.49 -18.35
N VAL A 161 -23.31 -6.71 -18.68
CA VAL A 161 -23.83 -7.13 -19.98
C VAL A 161 -25.34 -7.30 -19.91
#